data_d3cc826aef77ec280c0ae987b8c31855
#
_entry.id   d3cc826aef77ec280c0ae987b8c31855
#
_cell.length_a   1.000
_cell.length_b   1.000
_cell.length_c   1.000
_cell.angle_alpha   90.00
_cell.angle_beta   90.00
_cell.angle_gamma   90.00
#
_symmetry.space_group_name_H-M   'P 1'
#
loop_
_entity.id
_entity.type
_entity.pdbx_description
1 polymer ?
#
loop_
_entity_poly.entity_id
_entity_poly.type
_entity_poly.pdbx_seq_one_letter_code
_entity_poly.pdbx_strand_id
1 'polypeptide(L)'
;MSFKDRLREKRLEANLRQVQLAEKVSVSARTIQNYESGPRKPTKYDVVEKIAAVLGTTPEYLLGQSGMLVVAAHEKGGSKAARDIDELVSEVTGMFAGGRLSDEALDGAMKALNEAYWIAKEKNKKYSPKKYRKRASEQ
;
A
#
# COMPACT_ATOMS: atom_id res chain seq x y z
N MET A 1 -1.66 -14.64 3.09
CA MET A 1 -0.77 -14.39 1.94
C MET A 1 -0.49 -12.90 1.81
N SER A 2 0.74 -12.56 1.52
CA SER A 2 1.14 -11.17 1.29
C SER A 2 0.92 -10.78 -0.16
N PHE A 3 1.11 -9.49 -0.45
CA PHE A 3 1.04 -8.98 -1.83
C PHE A 3 1.96 -9.74 -2.77
N LYS A 4 3.22 -9.96 -2.36
CA LYS A 4 4.20 -10.67 -3.21
C LYS A 4 3.74 -12.07 -3.57
N ASP A 5 3.14 -12.77 -2.64
CA ASP A 5 2.65 -14.14 -2.85
C ASP A 5 1.45 -14.16 -3.79
N ARG A 6 0.52 -13.24 -3.59
CA ARG A 6 -0.68 -13.12 -4.43
C ARG A 6 -0.33 -12.71 -5.84
N LEU A 7 0.61 -11.79 -6.00
CA LEU A 7 1.08 -11.36 -7.31
C LEU A 7 1.70 -12.53 -8.07
N ARG A 8 2.60 -13.25 -7.42
CA ARG A 8 3.26 -14.41 -8.04
C ARG A 8 2.26 -15.48 -8.41
N GLU A 9 1.34 -15.81 -7.51
CA GLU A 9 0.30 -16.80 -7.75
C GLU A 9 -0.53 -16.46 -8.97
N LYS A 10 -1.01 -15.25 -9.06
CA LYS A 10 -1.83 -14.81 -10.19
C LYS A 10 -1.04 -14.75 -11.49
N ARG A 11 0.23 -14.36 -11.40
CA ARG A 11 1.09 -14.36 -12.59
C ARG A 11 1.29 -15.76 -13.14
N LEU A 12 1.56 -16.73 -12.26
CA LEU A 12 1.74 -18.12 -12.66
C LEU A 12 0.46 -18.73 -13.21
N GLU A 13 -0.69 -18.42 -12.62
CA GLU A 13 -1.99 -18.85 -13.12
C GLU A 13 -2.25 -18.33 -14.54
N ALA A 14 -1.77 -17.11 -14.82
CA ALA A 14 -1.90 -16.49 -16.14
C ALA A 14 -0.85 -16.98 -17.14
N ASN A 15 0.03 -17.88 -16.73
CA ASN A 15 1.13 -18.40 -17.55
C ASN A 15 2.06 -17.32 -18.09
N LEU A 16 2.30 -16.29 -17.28
CA LEU A 16 3.18 -15.19 -17.65
C LEU A 16 4.51 -15.27 -16.89
N ARG A 17 5.60 -14.94 -17.59
CA ARG A 17 6.88 -14.71 -16.96
C ARG A 17 6.93 -13.29 -16.42
N GLN A 18 7.85 -13.00 -15.51
CA GLN A 18 8.02 -11.66 -14.95
C GLN A 18 8.22 -10.61 -16.05
N VAL A 19 9.05 -10.92 -17.04
CA VAL A 19 9.31 -10.02 -18.18
C VAL A 19 8.03 -9.74 -18.97
N GLN A 20 7.24 -10.77 -19.20
CA GLN A 20 5.99 -10.63 -19.95
C GLN A 20 4.97 -9.76 -19.21
N LEU A 21 4.84 -9.98 -17.90
CA LEU A 21 3.94 -9.14 -17.09
C LEU A 21 4.43 -7.69 -17.11
N ALA A 22 5.73 -7.48 -16.94
CA ALA A 22 6.32 -6.15 -16.93
C ALA A 22 6.01 -5.38 -18.22
N GLU A 23 6.15 -6.04 -19.36
CA GLU A 23 5.83 -5.44 -20.66
C GLU A 23 4.36 -5.03 -20.74
N LYS A 24 3.46 -5.91 -20.28
CA LYS A 24 2.02 -5.67 -20.35
C LYS A 24 1.56 -4.51 -19.47
N VAL A 25 2.25 -4.25 -18.36
CA VAL A 25 1.89 -3.18 -17.44
C VAL A 25 2.82 -1.97 -17.53
N SER A 26 3.73 -1.98 -18.52
CA SER A 26 4.63 -0.86 -18.82
C SER A 26 5.55 -0.48 -17.65
N VAL A 27 6.09 -1.49 -16.99
CA VAL A 27 7.13 -1.32 -15.98
C VAL A 27 8.32 -2.19 -16.34
N SER A 28 9.46 -2.00 -15.66
CA SER A 28 10.64 -2.83 -15.91
C SER A 28 10.46 -4.23 -15.31
N ALA A 29 11.15 -5.22 -15.88
CA ALA A 29 11.17 -6.56 -15.33
C ALA A 29 11.71 -6.56 -13.90
N ARG A 30 12.67 -5.70 -13.62
CA ARG A 30 13.24 -5.54 -12.27
C ARG A 30 12.18 -5.07 -11.28
N THR A 31 11.26 -4.22 -11.71
CA THR A 31 10.16 -3.75 -10.86
C THR A 31 9.29 -4.93 -10.43
N ILE A 32 8.90 -5.79 -11.37
CA ILE A 32 8.10 -6.98 -11.06
C ILE A 32 8.88 -7.92 -10.15
N GLN A 33 10.15 -8.13 -10.44
CA GLN A 33 11.01 -8.96 -9.62
C GLN A 33 11.08 -8.45 -8.18
N ASN A 34 11.24 -7.15 -8.01
CA ASN A 34 11.29 -6.53 -6.69
C ASN A 34 9.97 -6.68 -5.93
N TYR A 35 8.84 -6.57 -6.63
CA TYR A 35 7.52 -6.77 -6.02
C TYR A 35 7.33 -8.23 -5.55
N GLU A 36 7.87 -9.20 -6.28
CA GLU A 36 7.71 -10.62 -5.93
C GLU A 36 8.73 -11.12 -4.92
N SER A 37 9.90 -10.53 -4.86
CA SER A 37 10.96 -11.02 -3.98
C SER A 37 11.15 -10.21 -2.72
N GLY A 38 10.66 -8.98 -2.70
CA GLY A 38 11.19 -8.13 -1.73
C GLY A 38 10.28 -7.21 -1.00
N PRO A 39 10.91 -6.20 -0.42
CA PRO A 39 10.20 -5.24 0.42
C PRO A 39 9.39 -4.23 -0.37
N ARG A 40 9.53 -4.17 -1.68
CA ARG A 40 8.82 -3.18 -2.48
C ARG A 40 7.39 -3.59 -2.79
N LYS A 41 6.48 -2.63 -2.63
CA LYS A 41 5.07 -2.74 -2.99
C LYS A 41 4.73 -1.53 -3.84
N PRO A 42 3.81 -1.66 -4.81
CA PRO A 42 3.35 -0.48 -5.54
C PRO A 42 2.58 0.44 -4.60
N THR A 43 2.84 1.74 -4.70
CA THR A 43 2.14 2.75 -3.91
C THR A 43 1.17 3.55 -4.75
N LYS A 44 1.28 3.44 -6.09
CA LYS A 44 0.37 4.13 -7.01
C LYS A 44 -0.73 3.18 -7.44
N TYR A 45 -1.96 3.62 -7.27
CA TYR A 45 -3.13 2.79 -7.54
C TYR A 45 -3.23 2.38 -9.01
N ASP A 46 -2.86 3.27 -9.94
CA ASP A 46 -2.92 2.99 -11.36
C ASP A 46 -2.04 1.81 -11.78
N VAL A 47 -0.88 1.65 -11.15
CA VAL A 47 0.01 0.50 -11.39
C VAL A 47 -0.68 -0.80 -10.96
N VAL A 48 -1.29 -0.78 -9.78
CA VAL A 48 -1.99 -1.95 -9.25
C VAL A 48 -3.19 -2.31 -10.10
N GLU A 49 -3.94 -1.31 -10.58
CA GLU A 49 -5.06 -1.54 -11.49
C GLU A 49 -4.62 -2.24 -12.77
N LYS A 50 -3.53 -1.78 -13.37
CA LYS A 50 -2.99 -2.39 -14.59
C LYS A 50 -2.58 -3.84 -14.36
N ILE A 51 -1.88 -4.11 -13.27
CA ILE A 51 -1.46 -5.46 -12.91
C ILE A 51 -2.70 -6.34 -12.72
N ALA A 52 -3.66 -5.87 -11.96
CA ALA A 52 -4.89 -6.62 -11.69
C ALA A 52 -5.66 -6.93 -12.98
N ALA A 53 -5.78 -5.95 -13.88
CA ALA A 53 -6.47 -6.14 -15.15
C ALA A 53 -5.79 -7.22 -16.01
N VAL A 54 -4.47 -7.19 -16.10
CA VAL A 54 -3.71 -8.18 -16.86
C VAL A 54 -3.85 -9.58 -16.26
N LEU A 55 -3.87 -9.67 -14.94
CA LEU A 55 -3.93 -10.95 -14.23
C LEU A 55 -5.35 -11.45 -13.96
N GLY A 56 -6.36 -10.71 -14.38
CA GLY A 56 -7.76 -11.14 -14.20
C GLY A 56 -8.20 -11.14 -12.74
N THR A 57 -7.70 -10.22 -11.95
CA THR A 57 -8.04 -10.10 -10.54
C THR A 57 -8.35 -8.64 -10.21
N THR A 58 -8.44 -8.31 -8.93
CA THR A 58 -8.74 -6.95 -8.46
C THR A 58 -7.59 -6.39 -7.63
N PRO A 59 -7.44 -5.05 -7.58
CA PRO A 59 -6.46 -4.43 -6.70
C PRO A 59 -6.65 -4.83 -5.24
N GLU A 60 -7.90 -4.97 -4.79
CA GLU A 60 -8.25 -5.37 -3.43
C GLU A 60 -7.69 -6.76 -3.09
N TYR A 61 -7.79 -7.70 -4.02
CA TYR A 61 -7.23 -9.04 -3.83
C TYR A 61 -5.72 -8.98 -3.70
N LEU A 62 -5.05 -8.27 -4.62
CA LEU A 62 -3.58 -8.22 -4.65
C LEU A 62 -3.01 -7.54 -3.40
N LEU A 63 -3.56 -6.39 -3.06
CA LEU A 63 -3.02 -5.57 -1.96
C LEU A 63 -3.51 -6.01 -0.58
N GLY A 64 -4.73 -6.52 -0.51
CA GLY A 64 -5.37 -6.73 0.76
C GLY A 64 -5.74 -5.40 1.43
N GLN A 65 -6.32 -5.46 2.61
CA GLN A 65 -6.79 -4.29 3.34
C GLN A 65 -5.64 -3.32 3.66
N SER A 66 -4.54 -3.84 4.16
CA SER A 66 -3.39 -3.02 4.55
C SER A 66 -2.74 -2.34 3.36
N GLY A 67 -2.59 -3.05 2.25
CA GLY A 67 -2.02 -2.47 1.03
C GLY A 67 -2.90 -1.37 0.44
N MET A 68 -4.23 -1.53 0.53
CA MET A 68 -5.16 -0.51 0.08
C MET A 68 -5.04 0.77 0.91
N LEU A 69 -4.81 0.65 2.22
CA LEU A 69 -4.58 1.82 3.08
C LEU A 69 -3.32 2.59 2.67
N VAL A 70 -2.25 1.88 2.32
CA VAL A 70 -1.00 2.51 1.87
C VAL A 70 -1.20 3.25 0.55
N VAL A 71 -1.89 2.64 -0.40
CA VAL A 71 -2.18 3.27 -1.69
C VAL A 71 -3.05 4.51 -1.49
N ALA A 72 -4.09 4.41 -0.68
CA ALA A 72 -4.95 5.54 -0.36
C ALA A 72 -4.17 6.68 0.31
N ALA A 73 -3.24 6.33 1.19
CA ALA A 73 -2.38 7.32 1.86
C ALA A 73 -1.49 8.04 0.86
N HIS A 74 -0.95 7.32 -0.14
CA HIS A 74 -0.13 7.93 -1.18
C HIS A 74 -0.94 8.95 -1.99
N GLU A 75 -2.15 8.60 -2.37
CA GLU A 75 -3.02 9.50 -3.12
C GLU A 75 -3.39 10.75 -2.32
N LYS A 76 -3.62 10.60 -1.02
CA LYS A 76 -4.05 11.68 -0.15
C LYS A 76 -2.90 12.57 0.31
N GLY A 77 -1.73 12.01 0.61
CA GLY A 77 -0.62 12.74 1.24
C GLY A 77 0.76 12.45 0.67
N GLY A 78 0.85 11.74 -0.45
CA GLY A 78 2.12 11.49 -1.14
C GLY A 78 2.97 10.39 -0.51
N SER A 79 4.22 10.34 -0.91
CA SER A 79 5.16 9.27 -0.51
C SER A 79 5.39 9.20 1.00
N LYS A 80 5.44 10.34 1.66
CA LYS A 80 5.65 10.38 3.12
C LYS A 80 4.49 9.72 3.84
N ALA A 81 3.26 10.08 3.48
CA ALA A 81 2.06 9.49 4.07
C ALA A 81 2.00 7.98 3.82
N ALA A 82 2.34 7.55 2.61
CA ALA A 82 2.37 6.12 2.27
C ALA A 82 3.35 5.37 3.16
N ARG A 83 4.55 5.91 3.38
CA ARG A 83 5.55 5.29 4.25
C ARG A 83 5.08 5.24 5.70
N ASP A 84 4.51 6.33 6.20
CA ASP A 84 4.01 6.40 7.57
C ASP A 84 2.92 5.34 7.81
N ILE A 85 1.97 5.23 6.89
CA ILE A 85 0.90 4.24 7.00
C ILE A 85 1.46 2.82 6.87
N ASP A 86 2.41 2.59 5.96
CA ASP A 86 3.04 1.27 5.82
C ASP A 86 3.74 0.85 7.11
N GLU A 87 4.45 1.77 7.76
CA GLU A 87 5.09 1.50 9.05
C GLU A 87 4.07 1.17 10.14
N LEU A 88 2.99 1.94 10.23
CA LEU A 88 1.93 1.69 11.20
C LEU A 88 1.27 0.33 10.98
N VAL A 89 0.97 0.02 9.73
CA VAL A 89 0.38 -1.28 9.38
C VAL A 89 1.32 -2.42 9.75
N SER A 90 2.61 -2.26 9.46
CA SER A 90 3.62 -3.27 9.79
C SER A 90 3.75 -3.49 11.29
N GLU A 91 3.74 -2.41 12.06
CA GLU A 91 3.83 -2.50 13.53
C GLU A 91 2.60 -3.19 14.12
N VAL A 92 1.40 -2.83 13.66
CA VAL A 92 0.17 -3.45 14.12
C VAL A 92 0.15 -4.94 13.77
N THR A 93 0.51 -5.26 12.53
CA THR A 93 0.59 -6.65 12.09
C THR A 93 1.57 -7.45 12.95
N GLY A 94 2.73 -6.86 13.24
CA GLY A 94 3.73 -7.48 14.10
C GLY A 94 3.24 -7.73 15.53
N MET A 95 2.51 -6.78 16.08
CA MET A 95 1.94 -6.92 17.44
C MET A 95 0.94 -8.06 17.55
N PHE A 96 0.23 -8.36 16.46
CA PHE A 96 -0.80 -9.38 16.46
C PHE A 96 -0.40 -10.66 15.72
N ALA A 97 0.87 -10.81 15.41
CA ALA A 97 1.39 -11.97 14.66
C ALA A 97 1.23 -13.30 15.39
N GLY A 98 0.91 -13.28 16.69
CA GLY A 98 0.69 -14.48 17.48
C GLY A 98 -0.65 -15.19 17.22
N GLY A 99 -1.45 -14.71 16.29
CA GLY A 99 -2.71 -15.36 15.92
C GLY A 99 -3.84 -15.24 16.94
N ARG A 100 -3.71 -14.31 17.88
CA ARG A 100 -4.71 -14.13 18.95
C ARG A 100 -5.93 -13.31 18.54
N LEU A 101 -5.85 -12.61 17.42
CA LEU A 101 -6.94 -11.78 16.92
C LEU A 101 -7.43 -12.34 15.59
N SER A 102 -8.72 -12.23 15.36
CA SER A 102 -9.30 -12.55 14.07
C SER A 102 -8.87 -11.54 13.01
N ASP A 103 -8.97 -11.92 11.74
CA ASP A 103 -8.69 -11.00 10.63
C ASP A 103 -9.59 -9.78 10.69
N GLU A 104 -10.83 -9.94 11.11
CA GLU A 104 -11.77 -8.83 11.26
C GLU A 104 -11.30 -7.83 12.33
N ALA A 105 -10.80 -8.33 13.45
CA ALA A 105 -10.29 -7.48 14.51
C ALA A 105 -9.04 -6.71 14.06
N LEU A 106 -8.16 -7.37 13.31
CA LEU A 106 -6.97 -6.75 12.76
C LEU A 106 -7.34 -5.66 11.76
N ASP A 107 -8.28 -5.92 10.87
CA ASP A 107 -8.77 -4.93 9.91
C ASP A 107 -9.39 -3.72 10.63
N GLY A 108 -10.15 -3.95 11.68
CA GLY A 108 -10.73 -2.89 12.49
C GLY A 108 -9.67 -2.01 13.14
N ALA A 109 -8.61 -2.64 13.67
CA ALA A 109 -7.50 -1.93 14.29
C ALA A 109 -6.77 -1.06 13.24
N MET A 110 -6.54 -1.60 12.06
CA MET A 110 -5.87 -0.86 10.98
C MET A 110 -6.69 0.35 10.52
N LYS A 111 -8.01 0.19 10.40
CA LYS A 111 -8.90 1.30 10.04
C LYS A 111 -8.85 2.41 11.09
N ALA A 112 -8.91 2.04 12.36
CA ALA A 112 -8.87 2.99 13.46
C ALA A 112 -7.54 3.76 13.47
N LEU A 113 -6.42 3.08 13.27
CA LEU A 113 -5.11 3.71 13.20
C LEU A 113 -4.98 4.65 12.00
N ASN A 114 -5.51 4.24 10.86
CA ASN A 114 -5.51 5.09 9.67
C ASN A 114 -6.28 6.38 9.94
N GLU A 115 -7.46 6.28 10.52
CA GLU A 115 -8.26 7.46 10.88
C GLU A 115 -7.53 8.36 11.89
N ALA A 116 -6.94 7.75 12.92
CA ALA A 116 -6.16 8.48 13.93
C ALA A 116 -4.98 9.21 13.31
N TYR A 117 -4.29 8.58 12.36
CA TYR A 117 -3.17 9.20 11.65
C TYR A 117 -3.62 10.48 10.94
N TRP A 118 -4.72 10.42 10.20
CA TRP A 118 -5.20 11.57 9.43
C TRP A 118 -5.71 12.69 10.34
N ILE A 119 -6.38 12.33 11.45
CA ILE A 119 -6.82 13.30 12.45
C ILE A 119 -5.61 14.02 13.05
N ALA A 120 -4.58 13.26 13.43
CA ALA A 120 -3.36 13.84 14.02
C ALA A 120 -2.64 14.74 13.03
N LYS A 121 -2.56 14.33 11.78
CA LYS A 121 -1.92 15.10 10.71
C LYS A 121 -2.64 16.42 10.47
N GLU A 122 -3.96 16.40 10.47
CA GLU A 122 -4.79 17.59 10.31
C GLU A 122 -4.58 18.56 11.48
N LYS A 123 -4.55 18.04 12.72
CA LYS A 123 -4.29 18.85 13.92
C LYS A 123 -2.89 19.44 13.90
N ASN A 124 -1.89 18.66 13.51
CA ASN A 124 -0.51 19.15 13.44
C ASN A 124 -0.36 20.25 12.40
N LYS A 125 -1.03 20.13 11.28
CA LYS A 125 -1.07 21.15 10.25
C LYS A 125 -1.69 22.44 10.80
N LYS A 126 -2.78 22.32 11.55
CA LYS A 126 -3.50 23.43 12.15
C LYS A 126 -2.65 24.19 13.17
N TYR A 127 -1.84 23.47 13.94
CA TYR A 127 -1.01 24.05 14.99
C TYR A 127 0.45 24.25 14.60
N SER A 128 0.79 24.06 13.33
CA SER A 128 2.16 24.30 12.83
C SER A 128 2.56 25.76 13.01
N PRO A 129 3.86 26.04 13.32
CA PRO A 129 4.34 27.42 13.37
C PRO A 129 4.02 28.16 12.08
N LYS A 130 3.76 29.44 12.20
CA LYS A 130 3.31 30.29 11.10
C LYS A 130 4.20 30.19 9.84
N LYS A 131 5.52 30.10 10.04
CA LYS A 131 6.47 29.97 8.92
C LYS A 131 6.26 28.69 8.10
N TYR A 132 5.83 27.61 8.72
CA TYR A 132 5.56 26.36 8.04
C TYR A 132 4.18 26.35 7.38
N ARG A 133 3.21 27.00 8.00
CA ARG A 133 1.86 27.13 7.42
C ARG A 133 1.91 27.90 6.11
N LYS A 134 2.73 28.94 6.04
CA LYS A 134 2.87 29.75 4.84
C LYS A 134 3.35 28.91 3.65
N ARG A 135 4.37 28.06 3.88
CA ARG A 135 4.86 27.14 2.86
C ARG A 135 3.78 26.16 2.38
N ALA A 136 3.01 25.62 3.31
CA ALA A 136 1.95 24.70 2.99
C ALA A 136 0.85 25.36 2.17
N SER A 137 0.52 26.61 2.46
CA SER A 137 -0.51 27.36 1.75
C SER A 137 -0.10 27.82 0.35
N GLU A 138 1.18 27.92 0.07
CA GLU A 138 1.71 28.32 -1.23
C GLU A 138 1.72 27.15 -2.22
N GLN A 139 1.51 25.95 -1.78
CA GLN A 139 1.41 24.74 -2.59
C GLN A 139 -0.06 24.42 -2.90
#